data_7fb4c7f34c2bd7625f1b56272861b8d1
#
_entry.id   7fb4c7f34c2bd7625f1b56272861b8d1
#
_cell.length_a   1.000
_cell.length_b   1.000
_cell.length_c   1.000
_cell.angle_alpha   90.00
_cell.angle_beta   90.00
_cell.angle_gamma   90.00
#
_symmetry.space_group_name_H-M   'P 1'
#
loop_
_entity.id
_entity.type
_entity.pdbx_description
1 polymer ?
#
loop_
_entity_poly.entity_id
_entity_poly.type
_entity_poly.pdbx_seq_one_letter_code
_entity_poly.pdbx_strand_id
1 'polypeptide(L)'
;GFDGETNSLSVTYTDADNNLPWYKAAQICNTPENGGNCFTQLDMIPEAHTYSEGVVFNAAISDDLIEEFSLSGDYEAHFWFADSDDLGEAQIEYDITIGGACGLQGDSNGDGLLNVLDVVLLVNLALSQSYELCADINADGILNVLDVVLLVNLVLAP
;
A
#
# COMPACT_ATOMS: atom_id res chain seq x y z
N GLY A 1 -2.00 7.29 8.86
CA GLY A 1 -2.91 6.83 7.81
C GLY A 1 -2.16 6.23 6.62
N PHE A 2 -2.89 5.58 5.76
CA PHE A 2 -2.39 4.99 4.51
C PHE A 2 -3.15 5.60 3.33
N ASP A 3 -2.40 5.99 2.30
CA ASP A 3 -2.93 6.41 1.01
C ASP A 3 -2.62 5.32 -0.02
N GLY A 4 -3.65 4.59 -0.43
CA GLY A 4 -3.52 3.46 -1.36
C GLY A 4 -3.28 3.87 -2.83
N GLU A 5 -3.54 5.14 -3.20
CA GLU A 5 -3.26 5.62 -4.55
C GLU A 5 -1.75 5.88 -4.74
N THR A 6 -1.09 6.37 -3.69
CA THR A 6 0.35 6.67 -3.71
C THR A 6 1.19 5.65 -2.96
N ASN A 7 0.57 4.61 -2.39
CA ASN A 7 1.20 3.65 -1.48
C ASN A 7 2.05 4.34 -0.40
N SER A 8 1.52 5.42 0.17
CA SER A 8 2.22 6.20 1.18
C SER A 8 1.58 6.07 2.56
N LEU A 9 2.44 5.99 3.56
CA LEU A 9 2.10 5.92 4.97
C LEU A 9 2.37 7.28 5.61
N SER A 10 1.50 7.71 6.51
CA SER A 10 1.70 8.93 7.28
C SER A 10 1.35 8.73 8.75
N VAL A 11 2.12 9.34 9.64
CA VAL A 11 1.88 9.34 11.08
C VAL A 11 2.30 10.68 11.67
N THR A 12 1.54 11.19 12.63
CA THR A 12 1.90 12.43 13.34
C THR A 12 2.62 12.09 14.63
N TYR A 13 3.82 12.64 14.79
CA TYR A 13 4.59 12.60 16.03
C TYR A 13 4.52 13.97 16.71
N THR A 14 4.30 13.97 18.02
CA THR A 14 4.29 15.19 18.85
C THR A 14 5.15 14.94 20.07
N ASP A 15 6.03 15.89 20.35
CA ASP A 15 6.91 15.88 21.50
C ASP A 15 6.84 17.24 22.23
N ALA A 16 6.55 17.22 23.54
CA ALA A 16 6.34 18.43 24.32
C ALA A 16 7.60 19.29 24.45
N ASP A 17 8.76 18.68 24.45
CA ASP A 17 10.08 19.32 24.57
C ASP A 17 10.67 19.68 23.20
N ASN A 18 9.92 19.43 22.12
CA ASN A 18 10.30 19.71 20.74
C ASN A 18 11.55 18.96 20.26
N ASN A 19 11.74 17.74 20.77
CA ASN A 19 12.87 16.89 20.40
C ASN A 19 12.54 16.03 19.17
N LEU A 20 13.54 15.84 18.31
CA LEU A 20 13.48 14.83 17.26
C LEU A 20 13.53 13.45 17.90
N PRO A 21 12.66 12.50 17.52
CA PRO A 21 12.79 11.12 17.98
C PRO A 21 14.18 10.58 17.57
N TRP A 22 14.93 10.09 18.54
CA TRP A 22 16.26 9.52 18.27
C TRP A 22 16.16 8.19 17.52
N TYR A 23 15.04 7.47 17.71
CA TYR A 23 14.68 6.29 16.94
C TYR A 23 13.29 6.46 16.34
N LYS A 24 13.18 6.13 15.07
CA LYS A 24 11.93 6.07 14.33
C LYS A 24 12.02 4.97 13.30
N ALA A 25 10.96 4.22 13.14
CA ALA A 25 10.84 3.19 12.13
C ALA A 25 9.40 3.06 11.65
N ALA A 26 9.22 2.78 10.39
CA ALA A 26 7.99 2.26 9.82
C ALA A 26 8.29 0.89 9.21
N GLN A 27 7.42 -0.08 9.46
CA GLN A 27 7.60 -1.44 8.97
C GLN A 27 6.30 -1.95 8.36
N ILE A 28 6.42 -2.80 7.36
CA ILE A 28 5.30 -3.57 6.82
C ILE A 28 5.34 -4.95 7.47
N CYS A 29 4.21 -5.35 8.02
CA CYS A 29 4.05 -6.60 8.75
C CYS A 29 2.90 -7.42 8.16
N ASN A 30 3.02 -8.73 8.18
CA ASN A 30 1.88 -9.59 7.92
C ASN A 30 0.84 -9.39 9.02
N THR A 31 -0.44 -9.52 8.68
CA THR A 31 -1.51 -9.54 9.69
C THR A 31 -1.28 -10.68 10.70
N PRO A 32 -1.79 -10.58 11.95
CA PRO A 32 -1.62 -11.61 12.96
C PRO A 32 -2.11 -13.00 12.51
N GLU A 33 -3.14 -13.04 11.65
CA GLU A 33 -3.67 -14.28 11.05
C GLU A 33 -2.66 -14.94 10.10
N ASN A 34 -1.79 -14.14 9.48
CA ASN A 34 -0.73 -14.56 8.56
C ASN A 34 0.66 -14.63 9.23
N GLY A 35 0.72 -14.61 10.56
CA GLY A 35 1.92 -14.83 11.36
C GLY A 35 2.55 -13.59 11.97
N GLY A 36 2.06 -12.37 11.67
CA GLY A 36 2.46 -11.12 12.35
C GLY A 36 3.93 -10.71 12.21
N ASN A 37 4.67 -11.28 11.24
CA ASN A 37 6.09 -10.97 11.06
C ASN A 37 6.29 -9.71 10.23
N CYS A 38 7.11 -8.78 10.74
CA CYS A 38 7.55 -7.62 9.98
C CYS A 38 8.77 -7.95 9.12
N PHE A 39 8.80 -7.50 7.89
CA PHE A 39 9.79 -7.95 6.91
C PHE A 39 10.51 -6.83 6.16
N THR A 40 10.06 -5.59 6.26
CA THR A 40 10.76 -4.46 5.67
C THR A 40 10.69 -3.23 6.56
N GLN A 41 11.70 -2.39 6.49
CA GLN A 41 11.75 -1.11 7.18
C GLN A 41 11.78 0.00 6.13
N LEU A 42 10.91 0.99 6.33
CA LEU A 42 10.76 2.14 5.46
C LEU A 42 11.45 3.37 6.07
N ASP A 43 12.01 4.20 5.22
CA ASP A 43 12.54 5.49 5.62
C ASP A 43 11.39 6.46 5.94
N MET A 44 11.47 7.13 7.08
CA MET A 44 10.49 8.10 7.54
C MET A 44 11.03 9.52 7.38
N ILE A 45 10.34 10.32 6.57
CA ILE A 45 10.71 11.70 6.25
C ILE A 45 9.74 12.66 6.93
N PRO A 46 10.21 13.56 7.82
CA PRO A 46 9.35 14.56 8.44
C PRO A 46 9.05 15.71 7.48
N GLU A 47 7.82 16.23 7.53
CA GLU A 47 7.42 17.41 6.75
C GLU A 47 7.91 18.73 7.36
N ALA A 48 8.20 18.75 8.67
CA ALA A 48 8.63 19.93 9.41
C ALA A 48 9.55 19.52 10.57
N HIS A 49 10.01 20.52 11.36
CA HIS A 49 10.91 20.30 12.49
C HIS A 49 10.42 20.97 13.80
N THR A 50 9.14 21.29 13.90
CA THR A 50 8.52 21.82 15.12
C THR A 50 7.65 20.74 15.74
N TYR A 51 8.30 19.85 16.50
CA TYR A 51 7.68 18.61 17.01
C TYR A 51 6.65 18.86 18.12
N SER A 52 6.73 19.99 18.83
CA SER A 52 5.74 20.36 19.85
C SER A 52 4.35 20.68 19.28
N GLU A 53 4.26 21.02 18.00
CA GLU A 53 2.99 21.29 17.30
C GLU A 53 2.45 20.07 16.55
N GLY A 54 3.24 18.99 16.50
CA GLY A 54 2.95 17.79 15.74
C GLY A 54 3.55 17.85 14.33
N VAL A 55 4.39 16.88 14.01
CA VAL A 55 5.03 16.76 12.69
C VAL A 55 4.57 15.48 12.03
N VAL A 56 4.13 15.58 10.79
CA VAL A 56 3.80 14.43 9.96
C VAL A 56 5.10 13.82 9.44
N PHE A 57 5.26 12.53 9.69
CA PHE A 57 6.27 11.70 9.06
C PHE A 57 5.62 10.89 7.95
N ASN A 58 6.21 10.91 6.77
CA ASN A 58 5.79 10.14 5.62
C ASN A 58 6.78 9.02 5.32
N ALA A 59 6.26 7.87 4.93
CA ALA A 59 7.03 6.74 4.45
C ALA A 59 6.37 6.20 3.18
N ALA A 60 7.15 5.99 2.12
CA ALA A 60 6.65 5.46 0.86
C ALA A 60 6.94 3.95 0.76
N ILE A 61 5.97 3.20 0.28
CA ILE A 61 6.14 1.81 -0.16
C ILE A 61 6.38 1.90 -1.67
N SER A 62 7.64 1.80 -2.08
CA SER A 62 8.00 1.92 -3.49
C SER A 62 7.53 0.72 -4.31
N ASP A 63 7.34 0.93 -5.61
CA ASP A 63 6.99 -0.14 -6.54
C ASP A 63 8.05 -1.27 -6.53
N ASP A 64 9.34 -0.90 -6.40
CA ASP A 64 10.43 -1.87 -6.26
C ASP A 64 10.24 -2.80 -5.04
N LEU A 65 9.79 -2.25 -3.89
CA LEU A 65 9.51 -3.04 -2.70
C LEU A 65 8.28 -3.94 -2.88
N ILE A 66 7.25 -3.41 -3.54
CA ILE A 66 6.04 -4.18 -3.84
C ILE A 66 6.38 -5.38 -4.71
N GLU A 67 7.22 -5.19 -5.74
CA GLU A 67 7.68 -6.28 -6.61
C GLU A 67 8.62 -7.25 -5.89
N GLU A 68 9.63 -6.74 -5.16
CA GLU A 68 10.64 -7.57 -4.47
C GLU A 68 9.99 -8.54 -3.46
N PHE A 69 9.01 -8.04 -2.69
CA PHE A 69 8.32 -8.85 -1.68
C PHE A 69 6.99 -9.41 -2.15
N SER A 70 6.60 -9.15 -3.43
CA SER A 70 5.31 -9.57 -4.01
C SER A 70 4.13 -9.15 -3.13
N LEU A 71 4.16 -7.89 -2.67
CA LEU A 71 3.17 -7.35 -1.74
C LEU A 71 1.83 -7.18 -2.44
N SER A 72 0.82 -7.90 -1.98
CA SER A 72 -0.56 -7.78 -2.45
C SER A 72 -1.52 -8.25 -1.38
N GLY A 73 -2.53 -7.45 -1.06
CA GLY A 73 -3.52 -7.78 -0.05
C GLY A 73 -3.31 -7.06 1.27
N ASP A 74 -3.78 -7.68 2.35
CA ASP A 74 -3.87 -7.05 3.66
C ASP A 74 -2.61 -7.24 4.49
N TYR A 75 -2.09 -6.13 5.00
CA TYR A 75 -0.92 -6.03 5.86
C TYR A 75 -1.21 -5.08 7.03
N GLU A 76 -0.27 -5.01 7.98
CA GLU A 76 -0.22 -3.99 9.01
C GLU A 76 1.00 -3.09 8.80
N ALA A 77 0.81 -1.78 8.91
CA ALA A 77 1.90 -0.82 8.99
C ALA A 77 2.17 -0.49 10.46
N HIS A 78 3.36 -0.80 10.92
CA HIS A 78 3.80 -0.53 12.29
C HIS A 78 4.73 0.66 12.32
N PHE A 79 4.46 1.63 13.19
CA PHE A 79 5.28 2.81 13.43
C PHE A 79 5.84 2.78 14.85
N TRP A 80 7.12 3.00 14.96
CA TRP A 80 7.86 3.03 16.23
C TRP A 80 8.54 4.37 16.38
N PHE A 81 8.36 4.99 17.55
CA PHE A 81 9.07 6.19 17.94
C PHE A 81 9.64 5.99 19.34
N ALA A 82 10.87 6.44 19.56
CA ALA A 82 11.47 6.50 20.87
C ALA A 82 12.18 7.84 21.05
N ASP A 83 11.94 8.47 22.18
CA ASP A 83 12.63 9.68 22.61
C ASP A 83 13.80 9.34 23.55
N SER A 84 14.87 10.14 23.50
CA SER A 84 16.04 9.97 24.33
C SER A 84 15.81 10.36 25.80
N ASP A 85 14.87 11.28 26.06
CA ASP A 85 14.70 11.89 27.34
C ASP A 85 13.67 11.18 28.23
N ASP A 86 12.68 10.53 27.63
CA ASP A 86 11.55 9.95 28.36
C ASP A 86 11.54 8.41 28.37
N LEU A 87 12.43 7.75 27.64
CA LEU A 87 12.48 6.28 27.46
C LEU A 87 11.13 5.68 27.07
N GLY A 88 10.20 6.51 26.58
CA GLY A 88 8.90 6.11 26.09
C GLY A 88 9.03 5.57 24.67
N GLU A 89 8.56 4.34 24.45
CA GLU A 89 8.33 3.82 23.10
C GLU A 89 6.86 4.03 22.75
N ALA A 90 6.58 4.70 21.64
CA ALA A 90 5.25 4.76 21.06
C ALA A 90 5.19 3.84 19.86
N GLN A 91 4.24 2.92 19.88
CA GLN A 91 3.92 2.05 18.75
C GLN A 91 2.50 2.36 18.28
N ILE A 92 2.34 2.49 16.97
CA ILE A 92 1.04 2.67 16.33
C ILE A 92 0.97 1.67 15.17
N GLU A 93 -0.15 0.98 15.10
CA GLU A 93 -0.45 -0.01 14.06
C GLU A 93 -1.66 0.43 13.25
N TYR A 94 -1.60 0.22 11.94
CA TYR A 94 -2.70 0.46 11.02
C TYR A 94 -2.86 -0.72 10.08
N ASP A 95 -4.10 -1.14 9.87
CA ASP A 95 -4.43 -2.03 8.76
C ASP A 95 -4.25 -1.28 7.44
N ILE A 96 -3.56 -1.89 6.50
CA ILE A 96 -3.34 -1.38 5.15
C ILE A 96 -3.62 -2.46 4.13
N THR A 97 -4.14 -2.07 2.99
CA THR A 97 -4.30 -2.98 1.84
C THR A 97 -3.42 -2.47 0.72
N ILE A 98 -2.33 -3.18 0.46
CA ILE A 98 -1.43 -2.87 -0.65
C ILE A 98 -2.04 -3.52 -1.89
N GLY A 99 -2.45 -2.69 -2.84
CA GLY A 99 -2.74 -3.16 -4.18
C GLY A 99 -1.44 -3.66 -4.80
N GLY A 100 -1.38 -4.92 -5.20
CA GLY A 100 -0.22 -5.43 -5.92
C GLY A 100 0.09 -4.50 -7.10
N ALA A 101 1.38 -4.17 -7.29
CA ALA A 101 1.78 -3.47 -8.51
C ALA A 101 1.28 -4.27 -9.70
N CYS A 102 0.46 -3.63 -10.54
CA CYS A 102 0.05 -4.27 -11.79
C CYS A 102 1.25 -4.30 -12.70
N GLY A 103 1.97 -5.41 -12.75
CA GLY A 103 3.05 -5.61 -13.70
C GLY A 103 2.59 -5.38 -15.14
N LEU A 104 1.33 -5.70 -15.42
CA LEU A 104 0.66 -5.44 -16.68
C LEU A 104 -0.81 -5.13 -16.43
N GLN A 105 -1.23 -3.89 -16.68
CA GLN A 105 -2.62 -3.48 -16.50
C GLN A 105 -3.57 -4.36 -17.33
N GLY A 106 -4.52 -5.00 -16.65
CA GLY A 106 -5.45 -5.94 -17.26
C GLY A 106 -5.06 -7.42 -17.17
N ASP A 107 -3.85 -7.72 -16.71
CA ASP A 107 -3.41 -9.08 -16.41
C ASP A 107 -4.02 -9.52 -15.07
N SER A 108 -5.28 -9.91 -15.14
CA SER A 108 -6.07 -10.28 -13.96
C SER A 108 -5.71 -11.65 -13.39
N ASN A 109 -4.99 -12.48 -14.14
CA ASN A 109 -4.57 -13.81 -13.70
C ASN A 109 -3.09 -13.85 -13.28
N GLY A 110 -2.32 -12.77 -13.51
CA GLY A 110 -0.92 -12.64 -13.11
C GLY A 110 0.04 -13.51 -13.94
N ASP A 111 -0.33 -13.93 -15.17
CA ASP A 111 0.52 -14.79 -16.01
C ASP A 111 1.50 -14.00 -16.90
N GLY A 112 1.45 -12.66 -16.87
CA GLY A 112 2.31 -11.76 -17.65
C GLY A 112 1.84 -11.58 -19.11
N LEU A 113 0.65 -12.04 -19.48
CA LEU A 113 0.11 -11.97 -20.84
C LEU A 113 -1.30 -11.42 -20.84
N LEU A 114 -1.57 -10.34 -21.58
CA LEU A 114 -2.95 -9.89 -21.82
C LEU A 114 -3.62 -10.79 -22.86
N ASN A 115 -4.66 -11.51 -22.45
CA ASN A 115 -5.39 -12.42 -23.32
C ASN A 115 -6.86 -12.61 -22.89
N VAL A 116 -7.58 -13.49 -23.57
CA VAL A 116 -9.00 -13.72 -23.29
C VAL A 116 -9.28 -14.31 -21.89
N LEU A 117 -8.29 -14.93 -21.24
CA LEU A 117 -8.46 -15.48 -19.89
C LEU A 117 -8.63 -14.36 -18.88
N ASP A 118 -7.90 -13.24 -19.04
CA ASP A 118 -8.04 -12.05 -18.20
C ASP A 118 -9.41 -11.43 -18.37
N VAL A 119 -9.92 -11.35 -19.61
CA VAL A 119 -11.27 -10.84 -19.84
C VAL A 119 -12.31 -11.70 -19.13
N VAL A 120 -12.18 -13.02 -19.16
CA VAL A 120 -13.11 -13.93 -18.47
C VAL A 120 -13.03 -13.75 -16.96
N LEU A 121 -11.82 -13.59 -16.41
CA LEU A 121 -11.63 -13.37 -14.99
C LEU A 121 -12.21 -12.02 -14.55
N LEU A 122 -11.92 -10.95 -15.31
CA LEU A 122 -12.47 -9.62 -15.06
C LEU A 122 -14.00 -9.61 -15.05
N VAL A 123 -14.64 -10.31 -15.99
CA VAL A 123 -16.12 -10.45 -16.00
C VAL A 123 -16.62 -11.10 -14.71
N ASN A 124 -15.95 -12.16 -14.25
CA ASN A 124 -16.33 -12.83 -13.00
C ASN A 124 -16.15 -11.92 -11.79
N LEU A 125 -15.06 -11.16 -11.72
CA LEU A 125 -14.80 -10.17 -10.67
C LEU A 125 -15.89 -9.08 -10.65
N ALA A 126 -16.21 -8.52 -11.82
CA ALA A 126 -17.27 -7.51 -11.95
C ALA A 126 -18.64 -8.05 -11.52
N LEU A 127 -18.97 -9.29 -11.85
CA LEU A 127 -20.24 -9.94 -11.45
C LEU A 127 -20.28 -10.27 -9.94
N SER A 128 -19.16 -10.61 -9.35
CA SER A 128 -19.05 -10.89 -7.90
C SER A 128 -18.93 -9.65 -7.06
N GLN A 129 -18.80 -8.47 -7.68
CA GLN A 129 -18.51 -7.19 -7.00
C GLN A 129 -17.22 -7.23 -6.16
N SER A 130 -16.27 -8.04 -6.59
CA SER A 130 -14.95 -8.12 -5.99
C SER A 130 -14.06 -7.10 -6.70
N TYR A 131 -13.43 -6.19 -5.94
CA TYR A 131 -12.50 -5.22 -6.49
C TYR A 131 -11.10 -5.84 -6.62
N GLU A 132 -10.44 -5.57 -7.73
CA GLU A 132 -9.05 -5.88 -7.98
C GLU A 132 -8.42 -4.75 -8.79
N LEU A 133 -7.32 -4.22 -8.30
CA LEU A 133 -6.67 -3.02 -8.88
C LEU A 133 -6.23 -3.26 -10.33
N CYS A 134 -5.66 -4.43 -10.63
CA CYS A 134 -5.19 -4.75 -11.98
C CYS A 134 -6.33 -4.90 -13.00
N ALA A 135 -7.52 -5.12 -12.53
CA ALA A 135 -8.73 -5.26 -13.35
C ALA A 135 -9.46 -3.93 -13.58
N ASP A 136 -9.18 -2.89 -12.75
CA ASP A 136 -9.71 -1.54 -12.91
C ASP A 136 -8.92 -0.78 -13.98
N ILE A 137 -9.32 -0.96 -15.24
CA ILE A 137 -8.56 -0.46 -16.40
C ILE A 137 -8.65 1.05 -16.55
N ASN A 138 -9.76 1.66 -16.10
CA ASN A 138 -9.98 3.09 -16.20
C ASN A 138 -9.59 3.86 -14.93
N ALA A 139 -9.19 3.14 -13.88
CA ALA A 139 -8.81 3.68 -12.56
C ALA A 139 -9.89 4.56 -11.93
N ASP A 140 -11.19 4.20 -12.09
CA ASP A 140 -12.30 4.93 -11.48
C ASP A 140 -12.69 4.39 -10.09
N GLY A 141 -12.02 3.35 -9.59
CA GLY A 141 -12.27 2.69 -8.32
C GLY A 141 -13.48 1.75 -8.32
N ILE A 142 -14.06 1.46 -9.50
CA ILE A 142 -15.25 0.62 -9.64
C ILE A 142 -15.05 -0.42 -10.72
N LEU A 143 -14.95 -1.68 -10.33
CA LEU A 143 -14.86 -2.76 -11.29
C LEU A 143 -16.22 -3.05 -11.96
N ASN A 144 -16.34 -2.76 -13.25
CA ASN A 144 -17.60 -2.86 -13.98
C ASN A 144 -17.42 -3.19 -15.47
N VAL A 145 -18.51 -3.11 -16.24
CA VAL A 145 -18.49 -3.45 -17.67
C VAL A 145 -17.60 -2.54 -18.52
N LEU A 146 -17.30 -1.32 -18.04
CA LEU A 146 -16.42 -0.41 -18.80
C LEU A 146 -14.99 -0.95 -18.82
N ASP A 147 -14.51 -1.52 -17.70
CA ASP A 147 -13.19 -2.14 -17.61
C ASP A 147 -13.10 -3.37 -18.54
N VAL A 148 -14.16 -4.17 -18.58
CA VAL A 148 -14.25 -5.30 -19.50
C VAL A 148 -14.10 -4.83 -20.95
N VAL A 149 -14.80 -3.77 -21.35
CA VAL A 149 -14.72 -3.22 -22.71
C VAL A 149 -13.33 -2.68 -23.01
N LEU A 150 -12.71 -1.99 -22.06
CA LEU A 150 -11.36 -1.48 -22.22
C LEU A 150 -10.34 -2.62 -22.35
N LEU A 151 -10.43 -3.64 -21.50
CA LEU A 151 -9.55 -4.80 -21.57
C LEU A 151 -9.69 -5.55 -22.90
N VAL A 152 -10.92 -5.77 -23.38
CA VAL A 152 -11.14 -6.37 -24.69
C VAL A 152 -10.46 -5.58 -25.80
N ASN A 153 -10.54 -4.25 -25.77
CA ASN A 153 -9.84 -3.40 -26.74
C ASN A 153 -8.32 -3.54 -26.65
N LEU A 154 -7.75 -3.65 -25.43
CA LEU A 154 -6.31 -3.87 -25.23
C LEU A 154 -5.88 -5.23 -25.78
N VAL A 155 -6.63 -6.29 -25.50
CA VAL A 155 -6.35 -7.68 -25.98
C VAL A 155 -6.45 -7.80 -27.49
N LEU A 156 -7.36 -7.04 -28.12
CA LEU A 156 -7.55 -7.05 -29.59
C LEU A 156 -6.68 -6.02 -30.32
N ALA A 157 -5.98 -5.14 -29.59
CA ALA A 157 -5.05 -4.20 -30.23
C ALA A 157 -3.88 -4.95 -30.87
N PRO A 158 -3.54 -4.66 -32.13
CA PRO A 158 -2.47 -5.35 -32.87
C PRO A 158 -1.07 -4.94 -32.37
#